data_81bdac3a2cf3b2f58e0d4ca88084c9d2
#
_entry.id   81bdac3a2cf3b2f58e0d4ca88084c9d2
#
_cell.length_a   1.000
_cell.length_b   1.000
_cell.length_c   1.000
_cell.angle_alpha   90.00
_cell.angle_beta   90.00
_cell.angle_gamma   90.00
#
_symmetry.space_group_name_H-M   'P 1'
#
loop_
_entity.id
_entity.type
_entity.pdbx_description
1 polymer ?
#
loop_
_entity_poly.entity_id
_entity_poly.type
_entity_poly.pdbx_seq_one_letter_code
_entity_poly.pdbx_strand_id
1 'polypeptide(L)'
;GSQISSNQSLSTLPTALFVVGTASFTVLAANIMSKIGRRNGFVFAAIGSSCSALLAAFAISQKSFNLFCLSCLILGMGAAFNHQYRFAAAESVEKDKIPKAVSTLLLAGIVSAFLGITLANYTKDLIQDQLYVGSYLLLSFLSFMPGVFLFFFKNVENVQEDSLKEGNIRNLKSIVLQPRFLQAITAAAFAYAVMSFLMTATPLSMHVMENMSLKETGLV
;
A
#
# COMPACT_ATOMS: atom_id res chain seq x y z
N GLY A 1 -4.80 12.78 -10.38
CA GLY A 1 -3.84 13.26 -11.37
C GLY A 1 -4.49 14.12 -12.44
N SER A 2 -5.59 13.66 -13.04
CA SER A 2 -6.27 14.33 -14.18
C SER A 2 -6.74 15.76 -13.90
N GLN A 3 -7.03 16.12 -12.66
CA GLN A 3 -7.52 17.46 -12.31
C GLN A 3 -6.42 18.49 -12.00
N ILE A 4 -5.20 18.01 -11.73
CA ILE A 4 -4.06 18.89 -11.36
C ILE A 4 -3.04 18.94 -12.50
N SER A 5 -3.03 17.92 -13.36
CA SER A 5 -2.11 17.85 -14.50
C SER A 5 -2.58 18.76 -15.64
N SER A 6 -1.71 19.63 -16.11
CA SER A 6 -1.92 20.41 -17.34
C SER A 6 -1.85 19.54 -18.60
N ASN A 7 -1.28 18.34 -18.51
CA ASN A 7 -1.14 17.41 -19.61
C ASN A 7 -1.86 16.09 -19.29
N GLN A 8 -2.87 15.75 -20.08
CA GLN A 8 -3.71 14.57 -19.89
C GLN A 8 -2.93 13.25 -19.93
N SER A 9 -1.82 13.20 -20.69
CA SER A 9 -0.93 12.04 -20.78
C SER A 9 -0.20 11.72 -19.46
N LEU A 10 -0.08 12.70 -18.56
CA LEU A 10 0.58 12.53 -17.26
C LEU A 10 -0.39 12.25 -16.11
N SER A 11 -1.68 12.14 -16.38
CA SER A 11 -2.72 11.95 -15.36
C SER A 11 -2.55 10.67 -14.53
N THR A 12 -1.93 9.63 -15.10
CA THR A 12 -1.66 8.34 -14.45
C THR A 12 -0.29 8.28 -13.76
N LEU A 13 0.56 9.29 -13.93
CA LEU A 13 1.91 9.30 -13.36
C LEU A 13 1.94 9.16 -11.83
N PRO A 14 1.05 9.81 -11.04
CA PRO A 14 1.01 9.62 -9.60
C PRO A 14 0.76 8.16 -9.18
N THR A 15 -0.14 7.47 -9.88
CA THR A 15 -0.42 6.05 -9.63
C THR A 15 0.77 5.17 -9.99
N ALA A 16 1.43 5.45 -11.12
CA ALA A 16 2.64 4.74 -11.51
C ALA A 16 3.78 4.92 -10.49
N LEU A 17 3.97 6.14 -9.98
CA LEU A 17 4.98 6.43 -8.96
C LEU A 17 4.67 5.75 -7.62
N PHE A 18 3.40 5.62 -7.25
CA PHE A 18 3.00 4.81 -6.09
C PHE A 18 3.44 3.34 -6.25
N VAL A 19 3.20 2.74 -7.41
CA VAL A 19 3.62 1.36 -7.71
C VAL A 19 5.15 1.23 -7.69
N VAL A 20 5.86 2.17 -8.30
CA VAL A 20 7.33 2.21 -8.31
C VAL A 20 7.87 2.34 -6.87
N GLY A 21 7.29 3.22 -6.06
CA GLY A 21 7.63 3.37 -4.64
C GLY A 21 7.45 2.06 -3.86
N THR A 22 6.32 1.38 -4.07
CA THR A 22 6.03 0.09 -3.44
C THR A 22 7.04 -0.98 -3.87
N ALA A 23 7.29 -1.12 -5.16
CA ALA A 23 8.18 -2.13 -5.69
C ALA A 23 9.63 -1.94 -5.22
N SER A 24 10.16 -0.72 -5.32
CA SER A 24 11.55 -0.39 -4.94
C SER A 24 11.80 -0.55 -3.44
N PHE A 25 10.80 -0.27 -2.60
CA PHE A 25 10.95 -0.33 -1.15
C PHE A 25 10.61 -1.69 -0.52
N THR A 26 10.01 -2.63 -1.26
CA THR A 26 9.60 -3.93 -0.69
C THR A 26 10.76 -4.70 -0.05
N VAL A 27 11.91 -4.78 -0.71
CA VAL A 27 13.10 -5.45 -0.18
C VAL A 27 13.72 -4.66 0.98
N LEU A 28 13.77 -3.33 0.84
CA LEU A 28 14.27 -2.44 1.89
C LEU A 28 13.41 -2.52 3.15
N ALA A 29 12.09 -2.54 3.01
CA ALA A 29 11.15 -2.69 4.13
C ALA A 29 11.40 -3.99 4.90
N ALA A 30 11.58 -5.12 4.21
CA ALA A 30 11.91 -6.39 4.84
C ALA A 30 13.23 -6.32 5.61
N ASN A 31 14.28 -5.74 5.02
CA ASN A 31 15.59 -5.57 5.66
C ASN A 31 15.54 -4.60 6.86
N ILE A 32 14.78 -3.52 6.77
CA ILE A 32 14.61 -2.59 7.87
C ILE A 32 13.90 -3.31 9.03
N MET A 33 12.78 -4.00 8.74
CA MET A 33 12.02 -4.72 9.75
C MET A 33 12.80 -5.86 10.41
N SER A 34 13.72 -6.52 9.70
CA SER A 34 14.59 -7.54 10.30
C SER A 34 15.58 -6.95 11.31
N LYS A 35 15.97 -5.67 11.16
CA LYS A 35 16.92 -4.98 12.05
C LYS A 35 16.25 -4.29 13.25
N ILE A 36 15.14 -3.58 13.00
CA ILE A 36 14.47 -2.76 14.04
C ILE A 36 13.26 -3.46 14.66
N GLY A 37 12.92 -4.66 14.19
CA GLY A 37 11.75 -5.42 14.59
C GLY A 37 10.47 -5.02 13.85
N ARG A 38 9.53 -5.95 13.76
CA ARG A 38 8.26 -5.78 13.02
C ARG A 38 7.44 -4.60 13.53
N ARG A 39 7.27 -4.49 14.85
CA ARG A 39 6.50 -3.42 15.49
C ARG A 39 7.02 -2.04 15.12
N ASN A 40 8.31 -1.81 15.32
CA ASN A 40 8.92 -0.50 15.05
C ASN A 40 8.86 -0.15 13.57
N GLY A 41 9.05 -1.15 12.68
CA GLY A 41 8.90 -0.98 11.24
C GLY A 41 7.50 -0.55 10.83
N PHE A 42 6.46 -1.16 11.39
CA PHE A 42 5.08 -0.76 11.12
C PHE A 42 4.71 0.60 11.68
N VAL A 43 5.17 0.94 12.89
CA VAL A 43 4.96 2.28 13.47
C VAL A 43 5.63 3.35 12.60
N PHE A 44 6.87 3.11 12.18
CA PHE A 44 7.59 4.01 11.27
C PHE A 44 6.84 4.19 9.94
N ALA A 45 6.36 3.10 9.36
CA ALA A 45 5.58 3.13 8.12
C ALA A 45 4.24 3.87 8.28
N ALA A 46 3.55 3.69 9.40
CA ALA A 46 2.30 4.38 9.68
C ALA A 46 2.49 5.90 9.77
N ILE A 47 3.53 6.35 10.48
CA ILE A 47 3.88 7.77 10.57
C ILE A 47 4.27 8.31 9.18
N GLY A 48 5.14 7.60 8.46
CA GLY A 48 5.58 8.00 7.12
C GLY A 48 4.43 8.11 6.11
N SER A 49 3.51 7.13 6.13
CA SER A 49 2.32 7.15 5.27
C SER A 49 1.36 8.27 5.65
N SER A 50 1.16 8.53 6.96
CA SER A 50 0.35 9.64 7.44
C SER A 50 0.91 10.99 6.99
N CYS A 51 2.21 11.24 7.20
CA CYS A 51 2.87 12.46 6.75
C CYS A 51 2.80 12.62 5.22
N SER A 52 2.95 11.52 4.48
CA SER A 52 2.86 11.55 3.02
C SER A 52 1.44 11.85 2.53
N ALA A 53 0.41 11.35 3.20
CA ALA A 53 -0.98 11.69 2.90
C ALA A 53 -1.30 13.15 3.20
N LEU A 54 -0.74 13.74 4.28
CA LEU A 54 -0.81 15.19 4.54
C LEU A 54 -0.11 15.99 3.44
N LEU A 55 1.05 15.53 3.01
CA LEU A 55 1.77 16.17 1.90
C LEU A 55 0.96 16.12 0.61
N ALA A 56 0.24 15.03 0.34
CA ALA A 56 -0.67 14.90 -0.80
C ALA A 56 -1.83 15.88 -0.70
N ALA A 57 -2.47 16.00 0.47
CA ALA A 57 -3.52 16.98 0.73
C ALA A 57 -3.02 18.41 0.48
N PHE A 58 -1.85 18.74 0.99
CA PHE A 58 -1.21 20.04 0.77
C PHE A 58 -0.88 20.27 -0.71
N ALA A 59 -0.35 19.26 -1.40
CA ALA A 59 -0.03 19.35 -2.83
C ALA A 59 -1.28 19.63 -3.69
N ILE A 60 -2.41 19.03 -3.33
CA ILE A 60 -3.69 19.27 -4.01
C ILE A 60 -4.17 20.70 -3.75
N SER A 61 -4.08 21.19 -2.51
CA SER A 61 -4.49 22.56 -2.16
C SER A 61 -3.67 23.61 -2.90
N GLN A 62 -2.38 23.35 -3.12
CA GLN A 62 -1.47 24.21 -3.89
C GLN A 62 -1.53 23.97 -5.41
N LYS A 63 -2.35 23.03 -5.87
CA LYS A 63 -2.43 22.60 -7.28
C LYS A 63 -1.06 22.20 -7.87
N SER A 64 -0.14 21.71 -7.03
CA SER A 64 1.21 21.34 -7.43
C SER A 64 1.28 19.86 -7.81
N PHE A 65 1.31 19.60 -9.13
CA PHE A 65 1.39 18.23 -9.66
C PHE A 65 2.67 17.50 -9.24
N ASN A 66 3.81 18.17 -9.25
CA ASN A 66 5.09 17.56 -8.89
C ASN A 66 5.14 17.14 -7.42
N LEU A 67 4.62 17.99 -6.54
CA LEU A 67 4.56 17.68 -5.11
C LEU A 67 3.58 16.52 -4.84
N PHE A 68 2.48 16.45 -5.59
CA PHE A 68 1.54 15.35 -5.52
C PHE A 68 2.17 14.02 -6.01
N CYS A 69 2.94 14.05 -7.08
CA CYS A 69 3.70 12.90 -7.56
C CYS A 69 4.71 12.40 -6.52
N LEU A 70 5.44 13.31 -5.88
CA LEU A 70 6.37 12.98 -4.81
C LEU A 70 5.66 12.33 -3.61
N SER A 71 4.53 12.88 -3.20
CA SER A 71 3.74 12.31 -2.11
C SER A 71 3.24 10.91 -2.44
N CYS A 72 2.79 10.65 -3.67
CA CYS A 72 2.39 9.32 -4.11
C CYS A 72 3.54 8.30 -4.09
N LEU A 73 4.74 8.72 -4.49
CA LEU A 73 5.95 7.89 -4.39
C LEU A 73 6.23 7.47 -2.93
N ILE A 74 6.20 8.43 -2.00
CA ILE A 74 6.44 8.18 -0.57
C ILE A 74 5.31 7.32 0.04
N LEU A 75 4.05 7.55 -0.35
CA LEU A 75 2.92 6.68 0.02
C LEU A 75 3.15 5.23 -0.43
N GLY A 76 3.67 5.05 -1.64
CA GLY A 76 4.06 3.74 -2.16
C GLY A 76 5.15 3.07 -1.31
N MET A 77 6.14 3.82 -0.86
CA MET A 77 7.17 3.30 0.07
C MET A 77 6.53 2.81 1.38
N GLY A 78 5.56 3.54 1.94
CA GLY A 78 4.79 3.11 3.11
C GLY A 78 3.97 1.83 2.85
N ALA A 79 3.36 1.71 1.67
CA ALA A 79 2.61 0.53 1.26
C ALA A 79 3.48 -0.73 1.18
N ALA A 80 4.79 -0.61 0.88
CA ALA A 80 5.74 -1.72 0.89
C ALA A 80 5.83 -2.38 2.28
N PHE A 81 5.76 -1.60 3.35
CA PHE A 81 5.70 -2.14 4.72
C PHE A 81 4.36 -2.83 5.00
N ASN A 82 3.25 -2.29 4.48
CA ASN A 82 1.92 -2.88 4.69
C ASN A 82 1.82 -4.29 4.07
N HIS A 83 2.53 -4.57 2.98
CA HIS A 83 2.60 -5.90 2.40
C HIS A 83 3.25 -6.94 3.35
N GLN A 84 4.01 -6.50 4.35
CA GLN A 84 4.63 -7.37 5.35
C GLN A 84 3.64 -7.83 6.45
N TYR A 85 2.43 -7.24 6.56
CA TYR A 85 1.44 -7.67 7.55
C TYR A 85 1.08 -9.16 7.43
N ARG A 86 1.05 -9.71 6.22
CA ARG A 86 0.78 -11.15 5.99
C ARG A 86 1.82 -12.04 6.64
N PHE A 87 3.08 -11.67 6.54
CA PHE A 87 4.17 -12.41 7.16
C PHE A 87 4.17 -12.24 8.68
N ALA A 88 3.92 -11.03 9.17
CA ALA A 88 3.79 -10.78 10.59
C ALA A 88 2.62 -11.57 11.21
N ALA A 89 1.47 -11.67 10.54
CA ALA A 89 0.34 -12.47 10.99
C ALA A 89 0.67 -13.97 11.01
N ALA A 90 1.39 -14.47 10.00
CA ALA A 90 1.83 -15.86 9.96
C ALA A 90 2.84 -16.21 11.06
N GLU A 91 3.74 -15.27 11.40
CA GLU A 91 4.74 -15.44 12.46
C GLU A 91 4.15 -15.33 13.88
N SER A 92 2.98 -14.69 14.02
CA SER A 92 2.33 -14.43 15.32
C SER A 92 1.47 -15.59 15.82
N VAL A 93 1.33 -16.67 15.05
CA VAL A 93 0.46 -17.81 15.39
C VAL A 93 1.19 -19.14 15.24
N GLU A 94 0.66 -20.19 15.88
CA GLU A 94 1.15 -21.55 15.72
C GLU A 94 0.97 -22.05 14.27
N LYS A 95 1.82 -22.97 13.83
CA LYS A 95 1.91 -23.41 12.42
C LYS A 95 0.60 -23.92 11.83
N ASP A 96 -0.21 -24.59 12.61
CA ASP A 96 -1.54 -25.10 12.25
C ASP A 96 -2.58 -23.98 12.04
N LYS A 97 -2.40 -22.83 12.67
CA LYS A 97 -3.30 -21.67 12.60
C LYS A 97 -2.91 -20.64 11.53
N ILE A 98 -1.74 -20.78 10.89
CA ILE A 98 -1.25 -19.85 9.86
C ILE A 98 -2.28 -19.63 8.73
N PRO A 99 -2.90 -20.68 8.13
CA PRO A 99 -3.87 -20.47 7.05
C PRO A 99 -5.06 -19.61 7.50
N LYS A 100 -5.54 -19.84 8.74
CA LYS A 100 -6.66 -19.09 9.31
C LYS A 100 -6.29 -17.61 9.56
N ALA A 101 -5.12 -17.33 10.10
CA ALA A 101 -4.64 -15.97 10.34
C ALA A 101 -4.51 -15.18 9.03
N VAL A 102 -3.89 -15.78 8.02
CA VAL A 102 -3.73 -15.15 6.70
C VAL A 102 -5.09 -14.93 6.02
N SER A 103 -6.00 -15.92 6.07
CA SER A 103 -7.34 -15.78 5.50
C SER A 103 -8.15 -14.67 6.19
N THR A 104 -8.07 -14.55 7.50
CA THR A 104 -8.74 -13.47 8.26
C THR A 104 -8.22 -12.09 7.84
N LEU A 105 -6.91 -11.98 7.65
CA LEU A 105 -6.30 -10.73 7.17
C LEU A 105 -6.76 -10.37 5.74
N LEU A 106 -6.88 -11.36 4.86
CA LEU A 106 -7.38 -11.15 3.50
C LEU A 106 -8.86 -10.75 3.49
N LEU A 107 -9.68 -11.33 4.35
CA LEU A 107 -11.09 -10.93 4.52
C LEU A 107 -11.20 -9.48 5.03
N ALA A 108 -10.36 -9.08 5.99
CA ALA A 108 -10.28 -7.70 6.43
C ALA A 108 -9.90 -6.75 5.27
N GLY A 109 -9.06 -7.22 4.33
CA GLY A 109 -8.73 -6.50 3.10
C GLY A 109 -9.94 -6.21 2.22
N ILE A 110 -10.85 -7.19 2.06
CA ILE A 110 -12.09 -7.02 1.28
C ILE A 110 -12.99 -5.98 1.95
N VAL A 111 -13.20 -6.08 3.26
CA VAL A 111 -14.01 -5.11 4.02
C VAL A 111 -13.41 -3.70 3.89
N SER A 112 -12.10 -3.56 4.01
CA SER A 112 -11.43 -2.26 3.88
C SER A 112 -11.51 -1.68 2.48
N ALA A 113 -11.58 -2.49 1.42
CA ALA A 113 -11.78 -2.00 0.06
C ALA A 113 -13.14 -1.31 -0.09
N PHE A 114 -14.23 -1.91 0.39
CA PHE A 114 -15.56 -1.29 0.38
C PHE A 114 -15.61 -0.02 1.25
N LEU A 115 -15.06 -0.08 2.46
CA LEU A 115 -15.02 1.08 3.36
C LEU A 115 -14.18 2.20 2.77
N GLY A 116 -13.06 1.90 2.14
CA GLY A 116 -12.16 2.89 1.55
C GLY A 116 -12.83 3.71 0.44
N ILE A 117 -13.50 3.04 -0.49
CA ILE A 117 -14.24 3.70 -1.58
C ILE A 117 -15.36 4.56 -1.01
N THR A 118 -16.14 4.02 -0.08
CA THR A 118 -17.27 4.73 0.55
C THR A 118 -16.76 5.98 1.27
N LEU A 119 -15.76 5.85 2.13
CA LEU A 119 -15.18 6.96 2.88
C LEU A 119 -14.54 8.02 1.96
N ALA A 120 -13.84 7.60 0.90
CA ALA A 120 -13.26 8.52 -0.07
C ALA A 120 -14.35 9.35 -0.78
N ASN A 121 -15.47 8.70 -1.15
CA ASN A 121 -16.61 9.39 -1.77
C ASN A 121 -17.32 10.36 -0.82
N TYR A 122 -17.47 10.04 0.45
CA TYR A 122 -18.07 10.94 1.43
C TYR A 122 -17.18 12.14 1.77
N THR A 123 -15.87 11.97 1.70
CA THR A 123 -14.92 13.00 2.15
C THR A 123 -14.32 13.83 1.01
N LYS A 124 -14.56 13.46 -0.25
CA LYS A 124 -13.98 14.16 -1.41
C LYS A 124 -14.41 15.63 -1.49
N ASP A 125 -15.66 15.94 -1.11
CA ASP A 125 -16.27 17.27 -1.19
C ASP A 125 -16.33 17.98 0.18
N LEU A 126 -15.64 17.44 1.20
CA LEU A 126 -15.71 17.94 2.58
C LEU A 126 -15.15 19.36 2.71
N ILE A 127 -14.19 19.72 1.87
CA ILE A 127 -13.58 21.04 1.83
C ILE A 127 -14.06 21.74 0.56
N GLN A 128 -14.80 22.86 0.74
CA GLN A 128 -15.27 23.66 -0.36
C GLN A 128 -14.11 24.12 -1.24
N ASP A 129 -14.27 24.09 -2.55
CA ASP A 129 -13.30 24.48 -3.57
C ASP A 129 -12.03 23.59 -3.69
N GLN A 130 -11.90 22.52 -2.92
CA GLN A 130 -10.70 21.65 -2.94
C GLN A 130 -11.08 20.16 -2.98
N LEU A 131 -11.43 19.69 -4.17
CA LEU A 131 -11.80 18.30 -4.40
C LEU A 131 -10.69 17.32 -3.96
N TYR A 132 -11.06 16.27 -3.20
CA TYR A 132 -10.18 15.23 -2.66
C TYR A 132 -9.23 15.60 -1.51
N VAL A 133 -9.09 16.86 -1.11
CA VAL A 133 -8.25 17.22 0.05
C VAL A 133 -8.77 16.53 1.32
N GLY A 134 -10.09 16.54 1.54
CA GLY A 134 -10.72 15.83 2.65
C GLY A 134 -10.43 14.33 2.67
N SER A 135 -10.41 13.68 1.50
CA SER A 135 -10.10 12.24 1.38
C SER A 135 -8.66 11.95 1.78
N TYR A 136 -7.70 12.80 1.42
CA TYR A 136 -6.29 12.61 1.81
C TYR A 136 -6.04 12.93 3.28
N LEU A 137 -6.78 13.87 3.89
CA LEU A 137 -6.75 14.11 5.33
C LEU A 137 -7.29 12.90 6.10
N LEU A 138 -8.40 12.33 5.65
CA LEU A 138 -8.92 11.08 6.21
C LEU A 138 -7.94 9.93 6.04
N LEU A 139 -7.31 9.79 4.87
CA LEU A 139 -6.28 8.79 4.62
C LEU A 139 -5.11 8.93 5.59
N SER A 140 -4.68 10.17 5.86
CA SER A 140 -3.63 10.44 6.84
C SER A 140 -4.02 9.96 8.23
N PHE A 141 -5.23 10.29 8.68
CA PHE A 141 -5.75 9.85 9.97
C PHE A 141 -5.84 8.33 10.06
N LEU A 142 -6.42 7.67 9.06
CA LEU A 142 -6.54 6.21 9.00
C LEU A 142 -5.18 5.51 8.92
N SER A 143 -4.20 6.09 8.23
CA SER A 143 -2.84 5.54 8.15
C SER A 143 -2.07 5.67 9.46
N PHE A 144 -2.42 6.64 10.30
CA PHE A 144 -1.82 6.84 11.61
C PHE A 144 -2.34 5.84 12.65
N MET A 145 -3.62 5.44 12.56
CA MET A 145 -4.28 4.54 13.52
C MET A 145 -3.54 3.22 13.78
N PRO A 146 -3.08 2.46 12.77
CA PRO A 146 -2.31 1.24 12.99
C PRO A 146 -1.05 1.49 13.82
N GLY A 147 -0.38 2.63 13.63
CA GLY A 147 0.79 3.02 14.42
C GLY A 147 0.46 3.18 15.90
N VAL A 148 -0.66 3.82 16.23
CA VAL A 148 -1.13 3.98 17.60
C VAL A 148 -1.47 2.63 18.23
N PHE A 149 -2.23 1.78 17.53
CA PHE A 149 -2.57 0.46 18.05
C PHE A 149 -1.33 -0.40 18.30
N LEU A 150 -0.39 -0.42 17.35
CA LEU A 150 0.83 -1.21 17.48
C LEU A 150 1.79 -0.65 18.53
N PHE A 151 1.72 0.64 18.84
CA PHE A 151 2.52 1.23 19.91
C PHE A 151 2.16 0.64 21.27
N PHE A 152 0.88 0.35 21.52
CA PHE A 152 0.41 -0.26 22.77
C PHE A 152 0.63 -1.78 22.84
N PHE A 153 0.87 -2.46 21.71
CA PHE A 153 1.15 -3.91 21.72
C PHE A 153 2.61 -4.18 22.08
N LYS A 154 2.82 -5.13 22.99
CA LYS A 154 4.17 -5.64 23.30
C LYS A 154 4.72 -6.35 22.05
N ASN A 155 6.03 -6.20 21.81
CA ASN A 155 6.71 -7.04 20.80
C ASN A 155 6.45 -8.51 21.17
N VAL A 156 5.90 -9.26 20.22
CA VAL A 156 5.97 -10.71 20.29
C VAL A 156 7.45 -11.02 20.00
N GLU A 157 8.17 -11.51 21.01
CA GLU A 157 9.51 -12.04 20.82
C GLU A 157 9.42 -13.06 19.68
N ASN A 158 10.27 -12.91 18.68
CA ASN A 158 10.27 -13.79 17.53
C ASN A 158 10.55 -15.22 17.99
N VAL A 159 9.51 -16.02 18.17
CA VAL A 159 9.60 -17.46 18.49
C VAL A 159 10.42 -18.23 17.42
N GLN A 160 10.71 -17.56 16.28
CA GLN A 160 11.48 -18.14 15.17
C GLN A 160 12.96 -17.79 15.15
N GLU A 161 13.47 -16.90 16.00
CA GLU A 161 14.92 -16.59 16.00
C GLU A 161 15.77 -17.81 16.37
N ASP A 162 15.28 -18.70 17.23
CA ASP A 162 15.99 -19.91 17.59
C ASP A 162 15.99 -20.97 16.49
N SER A 163 14.98 -21.00 15.62
CA SER A 163 14.91 -21.93 14.49
C SER A 163 15.80 -21.51 13.31
N LEU A 164 16.16 -20.23 13.21
CA LEU A 164 17.01 -19.72 12.12
C LEU A 164 18.50 -19.88 12.41
N LYS A 165 18.89 -20.13 13.67
CA LYS A 165 20.28 -20.32 14.06
C LYS A 165 20.84 -21.72 13.69
N GLU A 166 19.96 -22.69 13.41
CA GLU A 166 20.36 -24.07 13.05
C GLU A 166 20.26 -24.38 11.55
N GLY A 167 19.70 -23.51 10.73
CA GLY A 167 19.57 -23.72 9.28
C GLY A 167 20.71 -23.11 8.48
N ASN A 168 21.42 -23.91 7.69
CA ASN A 168 22.35 -23.46 6.66
C ASN A 168 21.70 -22.33 5.84
N ILE A 169 22.20 -21.10 5.96
CA ILE A 169 21.73 -19.94 5.20
C ILE A 169 21.95 -20.24 3.71
N ARG A 170 20.89 -20.56 3.00
CA ARG A 170 20.93 -20.82 1.56
C ARG A 170 21.34 -19.56 0.82
N ASN A 171 22.27 -19.68 -0.11
CA ASN A 171 22.71 -18.56 -0.92
C ASN A 171 21.54 -18.04 -1.77
N LEU A 172 21.30 -16.72 -1.74
CA LEU A 172 20.22 -16.04 -2.49
C LEU A 172 20.20 -16.42 -3.97
N LYS A 173 21.38 -16.56 -4.60
CA LYS A 173 21.49 -17.02 -5.99
C LYS A 173 20.88 -18.41 -6.22
N SER A 174 21.06 -19.34 -5.30
CA SER A 174 20.51 -20.69 -5.43
C SER A 174 18.97 -20.72 -5.29
N ILE A 175 18.38 -19.75 -4.58
CA ILE A 175 16.92 -19.63 -4.44
C ILE A 175 16.34 -18.97 -5.69
N VAL A 176 16.92 -17.88 -6.16
CA VAL A 176 16.43 -17.11 -7.32
C VAL A 176 16.49 -17.92 -8.62
N LEU A 177 17.49 -18.77 -8.78
CA LEU A 177 17.66 -19.62 -9.96
C LEU A 177 16.80 -20.89 -9.95
N GLN A 178 16.01 -21.14 -8.91
CA GLN A 178 15.09 -22.28 -8.90
C GLN A 178 13.97 -22.10 -9.93
N PRO A 179 13.71 -23.08 -10.83
CA PRO A 179 12.67 -22.96 -11.85
C PRO A 179 11.29 -22.67 -11.26
N ARG A 180 10.95 -23.29 -10.11
CA ARG A 180 9.68 -23.04 -9.40
C ARG A 180 9.58 -21.61 -8.88
N PHE A 181 10.67 -21.01 -8.43
CA PHE A 181 10.70 -19.63 -7.97
C PHE A 181 10.54 -18.65 -9.13
N LEU A 182 11.23 -18.88 -10.25
CA LEU A 182 11.07 -18.07 -11.46
C LEU A 182 9.64 -18.15 -12.03
N GLN A 183 9.06 -19.35 -12.06
CA GLN A 183 7.67 -19.55 -12.49
C GLN A 183 6.69 -18.80 -11.59
N ALA A 184 6.87 -18.86 -10.27
CA ALA A 184 6.02 -18.15 -9.32
C ALA A 184 6.14 -16.63 -9.46
N ILE A 185 7.36 -16.09 -9.62
CA ILE A 185 7.58 -14.65 -9.82
C ILE A 185 6.98 -14.17 -11.13
N THR A 186 7.19 -14.90 -12.23
CA THR A 186 6.63 -14.49 -13.52
C THR A 186 5.10 -14.50 -13.50
N ALA A 187 4.49 -15.55 -12.96
CA ALA A 187 3.04 -15.62 -12.81
C ALA A 187 2.50 -14.47 -11.93
N ALA A 188 3.14 -14.19 -10.80
CA ALA A 188 2.76 -13.08 -9.92
C ALA A 188 2.92 -11.72 -10.60
N ALA A 189 4.00 -11.52 -11.35
CA ALA A 189 4.25 -10.27 -12.07
C ALA A 189 3.18 -10.00 -13.13
N PHE A 190 2.82 -11.01 -13.94
CA PHE A 190 1.74 -10.89 -14.93
C PHE A 190 0.39 -10.64 -14.27
N ALA A 191 0.05 -11.37 -13.23
CA ALA A 191 -1.22 -11.19 -12.50
C ALA A 191 -1.32 -9.78 -11.92
N TYR A 192 -0.25 -9.27 -11.32
CA TYR A 192 -0.20 -7.92 -10.76
C TYR A 192 -0.26 -6.84 -11.85
N ALA A 193 0.41 -7.05 -12.97
CA ALA A 193 0.38 -6.13 -14.11
C ALA A 193 -1.04 -6.00 -14.68
N VAL A 194 -1.74 -7.13 -14.90
CA VAL A 194 -3.12 -7.13 -15.38
C VAL A 194 -4.06 -6.46 -14.39
N MET A 195 -3.94 -6.80 -13.10
CA MET A 195 -4.74 -6.18 -12.03
C MET A 195 -4.53 -4.66 -11.99
N SER A 196 -3.28 -4.21 -11.98
CA SER A 196 -2.94 -2.79 -11.94
C SER A 196 -3.42 -2.03 -13.18
N PHE A 197 -3.32 -2.65 -14.35
CA PHE A 197 -3.84 -2.09 -15.60
C PHE A 197 -5.36 -1.91 -15.54
N LEU A 198 -6.11 -2.93 -15.16
CA LEU A 198 -7.57 -2.86 -15.06
C LEU A 198 -8.01 -1.82 -14.02
N MET A 199 -7.41 -1.81 -12.84
CA MET A 199 -7.74 -0.83 -11.78
C MET A 199 -7.43 0.62 -12.18
N THR A 200 -6.50 0.85 -13.10
CA THR A 200 -6.15 2.20 -13.56
C THR A 200 -6.92 2.60 -14.81
N ALA A 201 -7.02 1.69 -15.79
CA ALA A 201 -7.62 1.98 -17.09
C ALA A 201 -9.15 2.08 -17.02
N THR A 202 -9.80 1.20 -16.24
CA THR A 202 -11.27 1.17 -16.16
C THR A 202 -11.88 2.48 -15.64
N PRO A 203 -11.49 3.01 -14.47
CA PRO A 203 -12.02 4.28 -13.97
C PRO A 203 -11.71 5.46 -14.91
N LEU A 204 -10.53 5.45 -15.54
CA LEU A 204 -10.15 6.50 -16.47
C LEU A 204 -11.01 6.47 -17.73
N SER A 205 -11.25 5.29 -18.30
CA SER A 205 -12.11 5.09 -19.48
C SER A 205 -13.55 5.53 -19.20
N MET A 206 -14.13 5.10 -18.08
CA MET A 206 -15.50 5.44 -17.67
C MET A 206 -15.67 6.96 -17.49
N HIS A 207 -14.70 7.62 -16.88
CA HIS A 207 -14.79 9.05 -16.64
C HIS A 207 -14.53 9.89 -17.90
N VAL A 208 -13.53 9.51 -18.71
CA VAL A 208 -13.10 10.31 -19.88
C VAL A 208 -13.86 9.99 -21.15
N MET A 209 -14.19 8.71 -21.40
CA MET A 209 -14.85 8.30 -22.63
C MET A 209 -16.37 8.24 -22.51
N GLU A 210 -16.90 7.83 -21.36
CA GLU A 210 -18.34 7.64 -21.15
C GLU A 210 -18.98 8.79 -20.35
N ASN A 211 -18.20 9.81 -19.96
CA ASN A 211 -18.67 10.97 -19.18
C ASN A 211 -19.43 10.59 -17.87
N MET A 212 -19.13 9.45 -17.29
CA MET A 212 -19.72 9.01 -16.04
C MET A 212 -19.31 9.90 -14.88
N SER A 213 -20.21 10.08 -13.92
CA SER A 213 -19.92 10.86 -12.73
C SER A 213 -18.82 10.18 -11.89
N LEU A 214 -18.00 10.98 -11.19
CA LEU A 214 -16.97 10.46 -10.27
C LEU A 214 -17.52 9.53 -9.18
N LYS A 215 -18.81 9.65 -8.87
CA LYS A 215 -19.50 8.81 -7.89
C LYS A 215 -19.79 7.42 -8.47
N GLU A 216 -20.21 7.33 -9.71
CA GLU A 216 -20.47 6.07 -10.42
C GLU A 216 -19.17 5.35 -10.74
N THR A 217 -18.15 6.08 -11.20
CA THR A 217 -16.81 5.54 -11.47
C THR A 217 -16.14 4.95 -10.22
N GLY A 218 -16.44 5.48 -9.04
CA GLY A 218 -15.90 4.97 -7.77
C GLY A 218 -16.59 3.72 -7.22
N LEU A 219 -17.67 3.25 -7.84
CA LEU A 219 -18.41 2.03 -7.45
C LEU A 219 -17.96 0.79 -8.22
N VAL A 220 -17.14 0.94 -9.25
CA VAL A 220 -16.57 -0.12 -10.10
C VAL A 220 -15.12 -0.39 -9.73
#